data_7a7e37b60c887b4db59215ca8c826670
#
_entry.id   7a7e37b60c887b4db59215ca8c826670
#
_cell.length_a   1.000
_cell.length_b   1.000
_cell.length_c   1.000
_cell.angle_alpha   90.00
_cell.angle_beta   90.00
_cell.angle_gamma   90.00
#
_symmetry.space_group_name_H-M   'P 1'
#
loop_
_entity.id
_entity.type
_entity.pdbx_description
1 polymer ?
#
loop_
_entity_poly.entity_id
_entity_poly.type
_entity_poly.pdbx_seq_one_letter_code
_entity_poly.pdbx_strand_id
1 'polypeptide(L)'
;MCIRDRPLSVSFFGKGDFYALRASGSSMTGAQIDDGDLVIIRQQHTAQVGEIVVALTDEDKNTLKRLLYDDDRQSYYLHPENKDMEDIYVSGLRVQGVATHVIKAL
;
A
#
# COMPACT_ATOMS: atom_id res chain seq x y z
N MET A 1 -2.80 8.49 2.96
CA MET A 1 -1.56 8.98 2.38
C MET A 1 -0.37 8.55 3.21
N CYS A 2 0.77 8.32 2.59
CA CYS A 2 1.94 7.87 3.31
C CYS A 2 3.19 8.61 2.84
N ILE A 3 4.17 8.68 3.73
CA ILE A 3 5.42 9.39 3.49
C ILE A 3 6.56 8.38 3.51
N ARG A 4 7.38 8.40 2.45
CA ARG A 4 8.55 7.54 2.38
C ARG A 4 9.65 8.10 3.25
N ASP A 5 10.11 7.31 4.23
CA ASP A 5 11.16 7.75 5.14
C ASP A 5 12.55 7.51 4.57
N ARG A 6 12.96 6.24 4.44
CA ARG A 6 14.31 5.91 3.99
C ARG A 6 14.45 4.42 3.72
N PRO A 7 15.48 4.00 2.97
CA PRO A 7 15.76 2.58 2.76
C PRO A 7 16.10 1.88 4.07
N LEU A 8 15.76 0.60 4.13
CA LEU A 8 16.04 -0.26 5.27
C LEU A 8 16.98 -1.38 4.85
N SER A 9 17.62 -2.01 5.84
CA SER A 9 18.52 -3.13 5.60
C SER A 9 17.75 -4.32 5.00
N VAL A 10 18.25 -4.84 3.88
CA VAL A 10 17.68 -5.97 3.19
C VAL A 10 17.70 -7.23 4.07
N SER A 11 18.76 -7.43 4.81
CA SER A 11 18.93 -8.64 5.62
C SER A 11 17.91 -8.77 6.74
N PHE A 12 17.25 -7.70 7.11
CA PHE A 12 16.25 -7.69 8.18
C PHE A 12 14.89 -8.22 7.70
N PHE A 13 14.49 -7.88 6.46
CA PHE A 13 13.16 -8.19 5.95
C PHE A 13 13.16 -9.18 4.79
N GLY A 14 14.31 -9.69 4.38
CA GLY A 14 14.45 -10.60 3.26
C GLY A 14 15.18 -9.98 2.10
N LYS A 15 15.03 -10.59 0.92
CA LYS A 15 15.70 -10.12 -0.30
C LYS A 15 14.89 -9.00 -0.96
N GLY A 16 15.61 -8.08 -1.58
CA GLY A 16 15.03 -6.97 -2.32
C GLY A 16 15.31 -5.64 -1.67
N ASP A 17 14.80 -4.60 -2.27
CA ASP A 17 14.94 -3.24 -1.76
C ASP A 17 13.71 -2.90 -0.93
N PHE A 18 13.94 -2.44 0.28
CA PHE A 18 12.87 -2.08 1.21
C PHE A 18 13.00 -0.63 1.62
N TYR A 19 11.86 -0.04 1.94
CA TYR A 19 11.81 1.28 2.57
C TYR A 19 10.63 1.32 3.54
N ALA A 20 10.63 2.32 4.39
CA ALA A 20 9.57 2.52 5.35
C ALA A 20 8.70 3.70 4.94
N LEU A 21 7.40 3.52 5.08
CA LEU A 21 6.41 4.59 4.92
C LEU A 21 5.74 4.82 6.27
N ARG A 22 5.49 6.08 6.57
CA ARG A 22 4.65 6.39 7.73
C ARG A 22 3.21 6.52 7.24
N ALA A 23 2.34 5.66 7.75
CA ALA A 23 0.94 5.70 7.38
C ALA A 23 0.26 6.95 7.94
N SER A 24 -0.63 7.52 7.15
CA SER A 24 -1.35 8.72 7.52
C SER A 24 -2.82 8.51 7.19
N GLY A 25 -3.69 8.83 8.13
CA GLY A 25 -5.13 8.71 7.96
C GLY A 25 -5.64 7.34 8.36
N SER A 26 -6.91 7.10 8.08
CA SER A 26 -7.65 5.93 8.58
C SER A 26 -8.07 4.95 7.49
N SER A 27 -7.58 5.10 6.26
CA SER A 27 -8.07 4.28 5.14
C SER A 27 -7.75 2.80 5.24
N MET A 28 -6.79 2.42 6.09
CA MET A 28 -6.35 1.03 6.23
C MET A 28 -6.49 0.49 7.65
N THR A 29 -7.31 1.10 8.48
CA THR A 29 -7.51 0.68 9.87
C THR A 29 -8.08 -0.74 9.98
N GLY A 30 -8.90 -1.15 9.02
CA GLY A 30 -9.44 -2.52 9.00
C GLY A 30 -8.38 -3.60 8.76
N ALA A 31 -7.22 -3.22 8.21
CA ALA A 31 -6.08 -4.10 8.06
C ALA A 31 -5.07 -3.90 9.19
N GLN A 32 -5.46 -3.20 10.26
CA GLN A 32 -4.63 -2.90 11.43
C GLN A 32 -3.43 -2.02 11.08
N ILE A 33 -3.58 -1.15 10.11
CA ILE A 33 -2.61 -0.11 9.79
C ILE A 33 -3.21 1.21 10.21
N ASP A 34 -2.72 1.74 11.31
CA ASP A 34 -3.25 2.95 11.91
C ASP A 34 -2.40 4.17 11.56
N ASP A 35 -2.99 5.33 11.75
CA ASP A 35 -2.27 6.59 11.55
C ASP A 35 -0.99 6.60 12.40
N GLY A 36 0.14 6.92 11.78
CA GLY A 36 1.43 6.98 12.45
C GLY A 36 2.22 5.68 12.44
N ASP A 37 1.64 4.57 12.01
CA ASP A 37 2.37 3.30 11.92
C ASP A 37 3.45 3.37 10.84
N LEU A 38 4.54 2.64 11.05
CA LEU A 38 5.55 2.44 10.01
C LEU A 38 5.20 1.19 9.22
N VAL A 39 5.09 1.34 7.92
CA VAL A 39 4.79 0.23 7.02
C VAL A 39 6.04 -0.07 6.21
N ILE A 40 6.46 -1.33 6.22
CA ILE A 40 7.65 -1.77 5.48
C ILE A 40 7.21 -2.18 4.09
N ILE A 41 7.83 -1.57 3.09
CA ILE A 41 7.47 -1.75 1.69
C ILE A 41 8.63 -2.40 0.95
N ARG A 42 8.34 -3.51 0.26
CA ARG A 42 9.28 -4.06 -0.72
C ARG A 42 9.05 -3.33 -2.04
N GLN A 43 10.11 -2.73 -2.57
CA GLN A 43 10.02 -2.01 -3.84
C GLN A 43 9.91 -3.00 -4.98
N GLN A 44 8.79 -2.94 -5.69
CA GLN A 44 8.53 -3.78 -6.87
C GLN A 44 7.36 -3.19 -7.64
N HIS A 45 7.31 -3.49 -8.94
CA HIS A 45 6.28 -2.93 -9.82
C HIS A 45 5.15 -3.91 -10.12
N THR A 46 5.20 -5.09 -9.53
CA THR A 46 4.16 -6.12 -9.68
C THR A 46 3.61 -6.49 -8.32
N ALA A 47 2.36 -6.91 -8.30
CA ALA A 47 1.71 -7.37 -7.07
C ALA A 47 0.62 -8.36 -7.41
N GLN A 48 0.24 -9.15 -6.42
CA GLN A 48 -0.86 -10.10 -6.55
C GLN A 48 -2.12 -9.53 -5.95
N VAL A 49 -3.26 -9.94 -6.47
CA VAL A 49 -4.56 -9.59 -5.92
C VAL A 49 -4.60 -10.01 -4.45
N GLY A 50 -5.06 -9.11 -3.61
CA GLY A 50 -5.13 -9.33 -2.16
C GLY A 50 -3.97 -8.72 -1.38
N GLU A 51 -2.90 -8.32 -2.05
CA GLU A 51 -1.78 -7.67 -1.38
C GLU A 51 -2.06 -6.19 -1.14
N ILE A 52 -1.48 -5.66 -0.07
CA ILE A 52 -1.54 -4.23 0.21
C ILE A 52 -0.37 -3.58 -0.52
N VAL A 53 -0.68 -2.60 -1.35
CA VAL A 53 0.29 -2.00 -2.24
C VAL A 53 0.40 -0.50 -2.02
N VAL A 54 1.57 0.03 -2.36
CA VAL A 54 1.74 1.46 -2.61
C VAL A 54 1.53 1.64 -4.09
N ALA A 55 0.54 2.43 -4.45
CA ALA A 55 0.18 2.66 -5.84
C ALA A 55 0.24 4.15 -6.17
N LEU A 56 0.69 4.44 -7.38
CA LEU A 56 0.68 5.78 -7.94
C LEU A 56 -0.53 5.87 -8.88
N THR A 57 -1.38 6.85 -8.64
CA THR A 57 -2.56 7.08 -9.45
C THR A 57 -2.29 8.11 -10.56
N ASP A 58 -3.28 8.32 -11.43
CA ASP A 58 -3.21 9.33 -12.51
C ASP A 58 -2.92 10.74 -12.00
N GLU A 59 -3.28 11.01 -10.75
CA GLU A 59 -3.06 12.32 -10.13
C GLU A 59 -1.68 12.44 -9.50
N ASP A 60 -0.77 11.50 -9.77
CA ASP A 60 0.58 11.44 -9.20
C ASP A 60 0.57 11.37 -7.67
N LYS A 61 -0.46 10.74 -7.11
CA LYS A 61 -0.56 10.55 -5.68
C LYS A 61 -0.24 9.12 -5.31
N ASN A 62 0.66 8.95 -4.35
CA ASN A 62 0.92 7.65 -3.74
C ASN A 62 -0.17 7.35 -2.71
N THR A 63 -0.67 6.13 -2.73
CA THR A 63 -1.66 5.70 -1.76
C THR A 63 -1.38 4.25 -1.35
N LEU A 64 -1.69 3.92 -0.09
CA LEU A 64 -1.55 2.58 0.45
C LEU A 64 -2.95 1.97 0.54
N LYS A 65 -3.20 0.93 -0.24
CA LYS A 65 -4.51 0.29 -0.32
C LYS A 65 -4.34 -1.18 -0.65
N ARG A 66 -5.42 -1.96 -0.51
CA ARG A 66 -5.43 -3.35 -0.96
C ARG A 66 -5.73 -3.40 -2.45
N LEU A 67 -4.93 -4.18 -3.18
CA LEU A 67 -5.15 -4.38 -4.62
C LEU A 67 -6.16 -5.50 -4.83
N LEU A 68 -7.26 -5.21 -5.50
CA LEU A 68 -8.27 -6.19 -5.84
C LEU A 68 -8.57 -6.13 -7.33
N TYR A 69 -9.28 -7.14 -7.82
CA TYR A 69 -9.67 -7.23 -9.22
C TYR A 69 -11.18 -7.35 -9.34
N ASP A 70 -11.77 -6.58 -10.22
CA ASP A 70 -13.20 -6.58 -10.48
C ASP A 70 -13.44 -7.34 -11.79
N ASP A 71 -14.03 -8.53 -11.70
CA ASP A 71 -14.31 -9.39 -12.86
C ASP A 71 -15.32 -8.75 -13.81
N ASP A 72 -16.29 -8.02 -13.28
CA ASP A 72 -17.32 -7.38 -14.10
C ASP A 72 -16.75 -6.26 -14.94
N ARG A 73 -15.84 -5.48 -14.36
CA ARG A 73 -15.18 -4.38 -15.08
C ARG A 73 -13.89 -4.80 -15.77
N GLN A 74 -13.41 -6.00 -15.47
CA GLN A 74 -12.14 -6.52 -15.97
C GLN A 74 -11.00 -5.54 -15.70
N SER A 75 -10.93 -5.03 -14.48
CA SER A 75 -9.92 -4.08 -14.09
C SER A 75 -9.53 -4.25 -12.63
N TYR A 76 -8.30 -3.84 -12.34
CA TYR A 76 -7.84 -3.76 -10.96
C TYR A 76 -8.37 -2.49 -10.31
N TYR A 77 -8.55 -2.54 -9.01
CA TYR A 77 -8.95 -1.36 -8.26
C TYR A 77 -8.29 -1.36 -6.88
N LEU A 78 -8.34 -0.23 -6.23
CA LEU A 78 -7.76 -0.04 -4.92
C LEU A 78 -8.88 -0.01 -3.88
N HIS A 79 -8.74 -0.88 -2.88
CA HIS A 79 -9.75 -1.07 -1.85
C HIS A 79 -9.21 -0.58 -0.51
N PRO A 80 -9.81 0.48 0.08
CA PRO A 80 -9.48 0.87 1.44
C PRO A 80 -10.01 -0.17 2.42
N GLU A 81 -9.24 -0.47 3.44
CA GLU A 81 -9.68 -1.33 4.53
C GLU A 81 -10.37 -0.49 5.59
N ASN A 82 -11.42 0.19 5.16
CA ASN A 82 -12.24 1.05 5.99
C ASN A 82 -13.63 1.11 5.35
N LYS A 83 -14.61 0.56 6.04
CA LYS A 83 -15.96 0.43 5.50
C LYS A 83 -16.65 1.77 5.25
N ASP A 84 -16.13 2.85 5.78
CA ASP A 84 -16.66 4.18 5.57
C ASP A 84 -16.08 4.85 4.32
N MET A 85 -15.17 4.18 3.60
CA MET A 85 -14.51 4.71 2.42
C MET A 85 -14.82 3.83 1.21
N GLU A 86 -14.87 4.46 0.05
CA GLU A 86 -15.22 3.76 -1.19
C GLU A 86 -14.01 3.25 -1.93
N ASP A 87 -14.23 2.21 -2.76
CA ASP A 87 -13.21 1.68 -3.65
C ASP A 87 -12.80 2.73 -4.68
N ILE A 88 -11.54 2.64 -5.12
CA ILE A 88 -10.97 3.60 -6.05
C ILE A 88 -10.68 2.90 -7.37
N TYR A 89 -11.40 3.30 -8.42
CA TYR A 89 -11.20 2.82 -9.77
C TYR A 89 -10.46 3.87 -10.57
N VAL A 90 -9.23 3.54 -10.99
CA VAL A 90 -8.38 4.47 -11.74
C VAL A 90 -7.83 3.78 -12.98
N SER A 91 -7.65 4.54 -14.05
CA SER A 91 -7.15 4.00 -15.31
C SER A 91 -5.64 3.89 -15.36
N GLY A 92 -4.91 4.71 -14.64
CA GLY A 92 -3.45 4.75 -14.67
C GLY A 92 -2.80 4.22 -13.41
N LEU A 93 -3.24 3.06 -12.94
CA LEU A 93 -2.71 2.47 -11.71
C LEU A 93 -1.31 1.89 -11.93
N ARG A 94 -0.35 2.33 -11.13
CA ARG A 94 1.02 1.80 -11.15
C ARG A 94 1.43 1.38 -9.76
N VAL A 95 1.83 0.12 -9.61
CA VAL A 95 2.32 -0.41 -8.35
C VAL A 95 3.75 0.07 -8.14
N GLN A 96 4.02 0.62 -6.96
CA GLN A 96 5.36 1.07 -6.57
C GLN A 96 6.00 0.12 -5.57
N GLY A 97 5.21 -0.63 -4.85
CA GLY A 97 5.71 -1.57 -3.86
C GLY A 97 4.59 -2.32 -3.18
N VAL A 98 4.99 -3.31 -2.40
CA VAL A 98 4.07 -4.18 -1.64
C VAL A 98 4.40 -4.07 -0.17
N ALA A 99 3.37 -3.86 0.66
CA ALA A 99 3.52 -3.82 2.11
C ALA A 99 3.77 -5.23 2.64
N THR A 100 4.83 -5.40 3.41
CA THR A 100 5.18 -6.70 3.97
C THR A 100 5.03 -6.76 5.49
N HIS A 101 5.21 -5.64 6.17
CA HIS A 101 5.17 -5.58 7.64
C HIS A 101 4.64 -4.24 8.10
N VAL A 102 4.11 -4.24 9.32
CA VAL A 102 3.73 -3.01 10.01
C VAL A 102 4.46 -2.99 11.35
N ILE A 103 5.05 -1.86 11.67
CA ILE A 103 5.73 -1.65 12.95
C ILE A 103 4.93 -0.63 13.74
N LYS A 104 4.50 -1.04 14.92
CA LYS A 104 3.72 -0.20 15.80
C LYS A 104 4.56 0.24 17.00
N ALA A 105 4.36 1.48 17.43
CA ALA A 105 4.94 1.96 18.68
C ALA A 105 4.22 1.32 19.86
N LEU A 106 4.97 1.06 20.92
CA LEU A 106 4.38 0.56 22.16
C LEU A 106 3.68 1.68 22.94
#